data_5dd072a079b9dfa7efeb7f09d1fbe35e
#
_entry.id   5dd072a079b9dfa7efeb7f09d1fbe35e
#
_cell.length_a   1.000
_cell.length_b   1.000
_cell.length_c   1.000
_cell.angle_alpha   90.00
_cell.angle_beta   90.00
_cell.angle_gamma   90.00
#
_symmetry.space_group_name_H-M   'P 1'
#
loop_
_entity.id
_entity.type
_entity.pdbx_description
1 polymer ?
#
loop_
_entity_poly.entity_id
_entity_poly.type
_entity_poly.pdbx_seq_one_letter_code
_entity_poly.pdbx_strand_id
1 'polypeptide(L)'
;MRTMVLLGLAACATADQREEVHPTTPVAAPIPPVIVAPAPPPKPVIPSCVDDGKPYDLAVLKERVTFLASKELDGRAPDTDGDRTTRKLIADRFRCLGLTPAGSDYELPFDAGGKPTANVVGYIKGSDPDVADQIIYVGAHHDHEGKGHLGANDNASGIAGLLAVAQAVRQGEPPKRTIVFATFGGEELGMLGSYHLAAHPPEALPNAKVVQFINLDMIGTHNARGFVAAMGSLPKLASRPILDKIARKFPKISVAAGGRARGSDYEPLCKQGVPYVFFWTPDPKCYHETCDTADRLDYRAMADIAAVAGALTIEMANTDRDLAAARAKYGCGV
;
A
#
# COMPACT_ATOMS: atom_id res chain seq x y z
N MET A 1 -42.78 37.06 58.68
CA MET A 1 -44.09 36.63 59.13
C MET A 1 -44.05 35.11 59.20
N ARG A 2 -43.77 34.49 60.35
CA ARG A 2 -44.69 34.01 61.35
C ARG A 2 -45.89 33.29 60.70
N THR A 3 -45.97 31.97 60.80
CA THR A 3 -46.87 31.36 61.78
C THR A 3 -46.52 29.85 61.92
N MET A 4 -46.37 29.49 63.15
CA MET A 4 -46.28 28.20 63.83
C MET A 4 -47.71 27.71 64.14
N VAL A 5 -47.99 26.39 64.12
CA VAL A 5 -48.99 25.69 64.98
C VAL A 5 -48.68 24.18 64.83
N LEU A 6 -48.17 23.50 65.79
CA LEU A 6 -48.62 22.85 67.04
C LEU A 6 -49.52 21.61 66.89
N LEU A 7 -48.93 20.47 67.29
CA LEU A 7 -49.39 19.38 68.16
C LEU A 7 -50.63 18.54 67.77
N GLY A 8 -50.41 17.25 67.94
CA GLY A 8 -51.40 16.23 68.16
C GLY A 8 -50.76 14.88 68.51
N LEU A 9 -50.46 14.64 69.79
CA LEU A 9 -50.15 13.35 70.39
C LEU A 9 -51.43 12.51 70.48
N ALA A 10 -51.38 11.26 70.02
CA ALA A 10 -52.26 10.19 70.50
C ALA A 10 -51.48 8.87 70.61
N ALA A 11 -51.29 8.42 71.82
CA ALA A 11 -50.79 7.13 72.17
C ALA A 11 -51.98 6.14 72.27
N CYS A 12 -51.84 4.94 71.76
CA CYS A 12 -52.52 3.73 72.28
C CYS A 12 -51.79 2.48 71.78
N ALA A 13 -51.10 1.83 72.64
CA ALA A 13 -51.20 0.48 73.22
C ALA A 13 -51.20 -0.71 72.25
N THR A 14 -50.06 -1.41 72.27
CA THR A 14 -49.85 -2.87 72.49
C THR A 14 -50.71 -3.89 71.78
N ALA A 15 -50.04 -4.66 70.88
CA ALA A 15 -50.24 -6.11 70.79
C ALA A 15 -48.91 -6.74 70.34
N ASP A 16 -48.29 -7.45 71.27
CA ASP A 16 -47.12 -8.34 71.03
C ASP A 16 -47.61 -9.55 70.28
N GLN A 17 -47.30 -9.66 68.95
CA GLN A 17 -47.38 -10.88 68.18
C GLN A 17 -45.96 -11.27 67.80
N ARG A 18 -45.46 -12.31 68.48
CA ARG A 18 -44.22 -12.98 68.09
C ARG A 18 -44.51 -13.80 66.83
N GLU A 19 -44.02 -13.30 65.72
CA GLU A 19 -43.98 -14.02 64.47
C GLU A 19 -42.79 -14.99 64.49
N GLU A 20 -43.08 -16.30 64.42
CA GLU A 20 -42.05 -17.34 64.31
C GLU A 20 -41.32 -17.19 62.95
N VAL A 21 -40.07 -16.72 63.02
CA VAL A 21 -39.20 -16.64 61.82
C VAL A 21 -38.72 -18.06 61.51
N HIS A 22 -39.31 -18.66 60.49
CA HIS A 22 -38.76 -19.87 59.91
C HIS A 22 -37.45 -19.50 59.16
N PRO A 23 -36.35 -20.26 59.34
CA PRO A 23 -35.12 -19.99 58.61
C PRO A 23 -35.34 -20.34 57.13
N THR A 24 -35.41 -19.31 56.28
CA THR A 24 -35.37 -19.48 54.81
C THR A 24 -33.95 -19.81 54.41
N THR A 25 -33.74 -20.99 53.86
CA THR A 25 -32.50 -21.40 53.20
C THR A 25 -32.17 -20.40 52.09
N PRO A 26 -30.96 -19.82 52.02
CA PRO A 26 -30.61 -18.89 50.94
C PRO A 26 -30.61 -19.63 49.62
N VAL A 27 -31.49 -19.23 48.71
CA VAL A 27 -31.46 -19.68 47.30
C VAL A 27 -30.22 -19.08 46.68
N ALA A 28 -29.29 -19.94 46.27
CA ALA A 28 -28.09 -19.52 45.57
C ALA A 28 -28.48 -18.71 44.29
N ALA A 29 -27.93 -17.52 44.15
CA ALA A 29 -28.14 -16.69 42.98
C ALA A 29 -27.65 -17.45 41.70
N PRO A 30 -28.37 -17.37 40.59
CA PRO A 30 -27.94 -18.04 39.34
C PRO A 30 -26.57 -17.49 38.95
N ILE A 31 -25.62 -18.38 38.68
CA ILE A 31 -24.30 -18.06 38.17
C ILE A 31 -24.49 -17.40 36.78
N PRO A 32 -24.01 -16.18 36.58
CA PRO A 32 -24.12 -15.53 35.26
C PRO A 32 -23.44 -16.40 34.19
N PRO A 33 -23.98 -16.45 32.97
CA PRO A 33 -23.37 -17.21 31.89
C PRO A 33 -21.93 -16.72 31.66
N VAL A 34 -20.99 -17.63 31.59
CA VAL A 34 -19.59 -17.34 31.25
C VAL A 34 -19.60 -16.87 29.79
N ILE A 35 -19.42 -15.60 29.57
CA ILE A 35 -19.19 -15.04 28.22
C ILE A 35 -17.78 -15.47 27.82
N VAL A 36 -17.69 -16.57 27.08
CA VAL A 36 -16.43 -16.94 26.42
C VAL A 36 -16.15 -15.88 25.38
N ALA A 37 -15.07 -15.13 25.56
CA ALA A 37 -14.62 -14.20 24.55
C ALA A 37 -14.42 -14.95 23.22
N PRO A 38 -14.84 -14.38 22.07
CA PRO A 38 -14.61 -15.03 20.77
C PRO A 38 -13.10 -15.30 20.61
N ALA A 39 -12.77 -16.47 20.07
CA ALA A 39 -11.39 -16.82 19.80
C ALA A 39 -10.74 -15.70 18.94
N PRO A 40 -9.48 -15.33 19.22
CA PRO A 40 -8.79 -14.36 18.38
C PRO A 40 -8.80 -14.83 16.92
N PRO A 41 -8.97 -13.91 15.94
CA PRO A 41 -8.94 -14.27 14.53
C PRO A 41 -7.62 -15.01 14.23
N PRO A 42 -7.63 -15.98 13.29
CA PRO A 42 -6.43 -16.69 12.91
C PRO A 42 -5.39 -15.67 12.38
N LYS A 43 -4.12 -15.84 12.77
CA LYS A 43 -3.04 -15.00 12.26
C LYS A 43 -2.99 -15.08 10.74
N PRO A 44 -2.80 -13.94 10.02
CA PRO A 44 -2.67 -13.94 8.58
C PRO A 44 -1.59 -14.92 8.11
N VAL A 45 -1.92 -15.75 7.14
CA VAL A 45 -0.94 -16.65 6.53
C VAL A 45 -0.20 -15.86 5.46
N ILE A 46 1.14 -15.70 5.62
CA ILE A 46 1.97 -15.09 4.59
C ILE A 46 1.99 -16.05 3.38
N PRO A 47 1.57 -15.59 2.18
CA PRO A 47 1.59 -16.42 0.99
C PRO A 47 2.99 -17.02 0.75
N SER A 48 3.05 -18.32 0.49
CA SER A 48 4.33 -19.01 0.24
C SER A 48 4.96 -18.60 -1.10
N CYS A 49 6.23 -18.95 -1.31
CA CYS A 49 6.94 -18.82 -2.59
C CYS A 49 6.43 -19.78 -3.68
N VAL A 50 5.15 -20.04 -3.76
CA VAL A 50 4.58 -20.81 -4.85
C VAL A 50 4.62 -19.95 -6.12
N ASP A 51 4.97 -20.56 -7.24
CA ASP A 51 4.80 -19.93 -8.54
C ASP A 51 3.33 -19.55 -8.71
N ASP A 52 3.02 -18.26 -8.62
CA ASP A 52 1.66 -17.73 -8.74
C ASP A 52 1.13 -17.86 -10.18
N GLY A 53 1.83 -18.59 -11.04
CA GLY A 53 1.45 -18.79 -12.44
C GLY A 53 1.64 -17.54 -13.29
N LYS A 54 0.55 -16.99 -13.83
CA LYS A 54 0.61 -15.83 -14.73
C LYS A 54 0.74 -14.53 -13.94
N PRO A 55 1.63 -13.60 -14.34
CA PRO A 55 1.57 -12.22 -13.87
C PRO A 55 0.16 -11.66 -14.10
N TYR A 56 -0.30 -10.81 -13.20
CA TYR A 56 -1.62 -10.16 -13.30
C TYR A 56 -2.83 -11.11 -13.16
N ASP A 57 -2.65 -12.30 -12.55
CA ASP A 57 -3.76 -13.19 -12.25
C ASP A 57 -4.73 -12.52 -11.26
N LEU A 58 -6.03 -12.55 -11.58
CA LEU A 58 -7.06 -11.85 -10.81
C LEU A 58 -7.21 -12.43 -9.38
N ALA A 59 -7.09 -13.75 -9.23
CA ALA A 59 -7.22 -14.39 -7.93
C ALA A 59 -6.03 -14.03 -7.04
N VAL A 60 -4.83 -14.03 -7.60
CA VAL A 60 -3.58 -13.66 -6.91
C VAL A 60 -3.60 -12.18 -6.50
N LEU A 61 -4.01 -11.28 -7.39
CA LEU A 61 -4.14 -9.85 -7.05
C LEU A 61 -5.14 -9.63 -5.94
N LYS A 62 -6.30 -10.29 -6.01
CA LYS A 62 -7.34 -10.21 -4.99
C LYS A 62 -6.87 -10.77 -3.64
N GLU A 63 -6.18 -11.91 -3.64
CA GLU A 63 -5.61 -12.51 -2.43
C GLU A 63 -4.62 -11.54 -1.76
N ARG A 64 -3.68 -10.97 -2.53
CA ARG A 64 -2.68 -10.01 -2.03
C ARG A 64 -3.33 -8.77 -1.42
N VAL A 65 -4.28 -8.15 -2.13
CA VAL A 65 -4.99 -6.97 -1.60
C VAL A 65 -5.79 -7.34 -0.35
N THR A 66 -6.51 -8.48 -0.37
CA THR A 66 -7.30 -8.92 0.79
C THR A 66 -6.42 -9.15 2.02
N PHE A 67 -5.23 -9.74 1.82
CA PHE A 67 -4.26 -9.89 2.89
C PHE A 67 -3.74 -8.54 3.39
N LEU A 68 -3.25 -7.69 2.48
CA LEU A 68 -2.66 -6.39 2.82
C LEU A 68 -3.68 -5.44 3.48
N ALA A 69 -4.93 -5.46 3.05
CA ALA A 69 -6.01 -4.67 3.62
C ALA A 69 -6.83 -5.45 4.66
N SER A 70 -6.22 -6.43 5.32
CA SER A 70 -6.88 -7.17 6.39
C SER A 70 -6.92 -6.35 7.69
N LYS A 71 -7.89 -6.66 8.56
CA LYS A 71 -8.01 -6.02 9.88
C LYS A 71 -6.82 -6.30 10.78
N GLU A 72 -6.17 -7.43 10.60
CA GLU A 72 -5.01 -7.86 11.36
C GLU A 72 -3.79 -6.99 11.08
N LEU A 73 -3.68 -6.47 9.84
CA LEU A 73 -2.61 -5.54 9.47
C LEU A 73 -2.95 -4.08 9.78
N ASP A 74 -4.22 -3.79 10.06
CA ASP A 74 -4.74 -2.49 10.51
C ASP A 74 -4.09 -1.28 9.81
N GLY A 75 -4.10 -1.31 8.46
CA GLY A 75 -3.59 -0.24 7.63
C GLY A 75 -2.06 -0.14 7.54
N ARG A 76 -1.31 -1.03 8.17
CA ARG A 76 0.15 -1.13 7.97
C ARG A 76 0.93 0.14 8.34
N ALA A 77 0.40 0.93 9.28
CA ALA A 77 1.04 2.18 9.70
C ALA A 77 2.47 1.95 10.23
N PRO A 78 3.42 2.86 9.98
CA PRO A 78 4.79 2.74 10.48
C PRO A 78 4.88 2.44 11.98
N ASP A 79 5.84 1.58 12.36
CA ASP A 79 6.09 1.07 13.71
C ASP A 79 4.98 0.14 14.27
N THR A 80 4.16 -0.48 13.42
CA THR A 80 3.17 -1.47 13.82
C THR A 80 3.56 -2.89 13.42
N ASP A 81 2.86 -3.89 13.96
CA ASP A 81 3.02 -5.30 13.51
C ASP A 81 2.52 -5.47 12.07
N GLY A 82 1.52 -4.68 11.66
CA GLY A 82 1.04 -4.61 10.28
C GLY A 82 2.13 -4.16 9.31
N ASP A 83 2.86 -3.09 9.64
CA ASP A 83 4.03 -2.62 8.89
C ASP A 83 5.11 -3.72 8.78
N ARG A 84 5.53 -4.28 9.91
CA ARG A 84 6.56 -5.33 9.96
C ARG A 84 6.17 -6.57 9.14
N THR A 85 4.91 -7.00 9.24
CA THR A 85 4.38 -8.16 8.51
C THR A 85 4.34 -7.88 7.01
N THR A 86 3.92 -6.68 6.62
CA THR A 86 3.85 -6.25 5.21
C THR A 86 5.24 -6.18 4.59
N ARG A 87 6.21 -5.55 5.25
CA ARG A 87 7.60 -5.49 4.77
C ARG A 87 8.21 -6.88 4.59
N LYS A 88 8.00 -7.77 5.58
CA LYS A 88 8.43 -9.16 5.47
C LYS A 88 7.81 -9.88 4.27
N LEU A 89 6.50 -9.73 4.04
CA LEU A 89 5.82 -10.33 2.89
C LEU A 89 6.45 -9.85 1.58
N ILE A 90 6.69 -8.54 1.44
CA ILE A 90 7.27 -7.97 0.22
C ILE A 90 8.70 -8.48 0.02
N ALA A 91 9.53 -8.48 1.06
CA ALA A 91 10.90 -8.99 1.02
C ALA A 91 10.94 -10.48 0.64
N ASP A 92 10.05 -11.29 1.21
CA ASP A 92 9.92 -12.71 0.88
C ASP A 92 9.49 -12.91 -0.58
N ARG A 93 8.60 -12.08 -1.11
CA ARG A 93 8.20 -12.11 -2.54
C ARG A 93 9.36 -11.70 -3.45
N PHE A 94 10.12 -10.68 -3.11
CA PHE A 94 11.32 -10.30 -3.88
C PHE A 94 12.36 -11.42 -3.88
N ARG A 95 12.56 -12.06 -2.74
CA ARG A 95 13.46 -13.22 -2.62
C ARG A 95 12.98 -14.39 -3.48
N CYS A 96 11.69 -14.72 -3.45
CA CYS A 96 11.08 -15.77 -4.27
C CYS A 96 11.25 -15.50 -5.77
N LEU A 97 11.09 -14.27 -6.20
CA LEU A 97 11.27 -13.86 -7.59
C LEU A 97 12.76 -13.79 -7.98
N GLY A 98 13.69 -14.02 -7.03
CA GLY A 98 15.13 -13.95 -7.29
C GLY A 98 15.61 -12.55 -7.64
N LEU A 99 15.00 -11.51 -7.08
CA LEU A 99 15.53 -10.16 -7.14
C LEU A 99 16.79 -10.08 -6.27
N THR A 100 17.71 -9.20 -6.65
CA THR A 100 18.88 -8.89 -5.82
C THR A 100 18.50 -7.83 -4.78
N PRO A 101 18.83 -8.00 -3.48
CA PRO A 101 18.58 -6.99 -2.48
C PRO A 101 19.43 -5.73 -2.72
N ALA A 102 18.87 -4.55 -2.42
CA ALA A 102 19.54 -3.29 -2.66
C ALA A 102 20.53 -2.89 -1.54
N GLY A 103 20.48 -3.56 -0.40
CA GLY A 103 21.41 -3.45 0.72
C GLY A 103 21.90 -4.83 1.18
N SER A 104 22.22 -4.98 2.46
CA SER A 104 22.53 -6.27 3.06
C SER A 104 21.35 -7.24 3.06
N ASP A 105 20.12 -6.71 3.06
CA ASP A 105 18.85 -7.40 2.83
C ASP A 105 17.94 -6.46 1.99
N TYR A 106 16.70 -6.88 1.74
CA TYR A 106 15.71 -6.09 1.00
C TYR A 106 15.21 -4.89 1.80
N GLU A 107 15.17 -4.98 3.14
CA GLU A 107 14.75 -3.88 3.99
C GLU A 107 15.88 -2.86 4.19
N LEU A 108 15.57 -1.58 3.92
CA LEU A 108 16.43 -0.43 4.16
C LEU A 108 15.81 0.40 5.29
N PRO A 109 16.20 0.17 6.56
CA PRO A 109 15.59 0.80 7.73
C PRO A 109 15.80 2.31 7.78
N PHE A 110 14.79 3.03 8.27
CA PHE A 110 14.89 4.46 8.59
C PHE A 110 13.86 4.85 9.66
N ASP A 111 13.98 6.08 10.15
CA ASP A 111 13.02 6.67 11.09
C ASP A 111 12.04 7.58 10.35
N ALA A 112 10.75 7.27 10.43
CA ALA A 112 9.68 8.05 9.83
C ALA A 112 9.08 9.01 10.87
N GLY A 113 9.85 9.99 11.31
CA GLY A 113 9.37 11.00 12.26
C GLY A 113 9.15 10.46 13.67
N GLY A 114 10.07 9.63 14.17
CA GLY A 114 9.99 8.96 15.46
C GLY A 114 9.29 7.60 15.41
N LYS A 115 8.97 7.10 14.21
CA LYS A 115 8.38 5.78 13.98
C LYS A 115 9.32 4.94 13.13
N PRO A 116 10.02 3.93 13.69
CA PRO A 116 10.90 3.07 12.93
C PRO A 116 10.12 2.24 11.90
N THR A 117 10.59 2.26 10.65
CA THR A 117 10.09 1.46 9.54
C THR A 117 11.23 1.18 8.55
N ALA A 118 10.93 0.69 7.35
CA ALA A 118 11.92 0.50 6.29
C ALA A 118 11.28 0.63 4.91
N ASN A 119 12.05 1.09 3.93
CA ASN A 119 11.74 0.82 2.53
C ASN A 119 12.12 -0.63 2.21
N VAL A 120 11.39 -1.31 1.32
CA VAL A 120 11.76 -2.65 0.84
C VAL A 120 12.15 -2.54 -0.62
N VAL A 121 13.44 -2.82 -0.91
CA VAL A 121 14.05 -2.54 -2.22
C VAL A 121 14.78 -3.75 -2.76
N GLY A 122 14.41 -4.15 -3.97
CA GLY A 122 15.07 -5.19 -4.72
C GLY A 122 15.22 -4.80 -6.18
N TYR A 123 16.18 -5.40 -6.90
CA TYR A 123 16.41 -5.04 -8.30
C TYR A 123 16.72 -6.25 -9.18
N ILE A 124 16.50 -6.05 -10.48
CA ILE A 124 16.97 -6.92 -11.55
C ILE A 124 18.01 -6.13 -12.33
N LYS A 125 19.26 -6.61 -12.32
CA LYS A 125 20.37 -5.94 -13.00
C LYS A 125 20.19 -5.95 -14.52
N GLY A 126 20.49 -4.83 -15.15
CA GLY A 126 20.52 -4.71 -16.61
C GLY A 126 21.58 -5.59 -17.24
N SER A 127 21.26 -6.14 -18.40
CA SER A 127 22.13 -7.06 -19.18
C SER A 127 23.03 -6.35 -20.19
N ASP A 128 22.73 -5.09 -20.56
CA ASP A 128 23.47 -4.32 -21.53
C ASP A 128 24.49 -3.40 -20.82
N PRO A 129 25.81 -3.66 -20.97
CA PRO A 129 26.83 -2.91 -20.25
C PRO A 129 26.82 -1.39 -20.53
N ASP A 130 26.30 -0.97 -21.69
CA ASP A 130 26.27 0.45 -22.07
C ASP A 130 25.19 1.25 -21.33
N VAL A 131 24.14 0.57 -20.83
CA VAL A 131 23.01 1.20 -20.18
C VAL A 131 22.58 0.53 -18.86
N ALA A 132 23.29 -0.48 -18.38
CA ALA A 132 22.96 -1.18 -17.15
C ALA A 132 23.06 -0.32 -15.89
N ASP A 133 23.78 0.81 -15.92
CA ASP A 133 23.86 1.81 -14.86
C ASP A 133 22.64 2.77 -14.85
N GLN A 134 21.84 2.76 -15.91
CA GLN A 134 20.58 3.50 -15.98
C GLN A 134 19.46 2.72 -15.29
N ILE A 135 18.73 3.40 -14.41
CA ILE A 135 17.70 2.78 -13.57
C ILE A 135 16.32 3.22 -13.98
N ILE A 136 15.44 2.23 -14.12
CA ILE A 136 13.99 2.41 -14.13
C ILE A 136 13.48 2.02 -12.73
N TYR A 137 12.93 2.96 -11.95
CA TYR A 137 12.23 2.65 -10.71
C TYR A 137 10.78 2.27 -10.97
N VAL A 138 10.31 1.25 -10.25
CA VAL A 138 8.89 0.94 -10.07
C VAL A 138 8.59 1.03 -8.58
N GLY A 139 7.67 1.89 -8.18
CA GLY A 139 7.41 2.20 -6.79
C GLY A 139 5.94 2.20 -6.40
N ALA A 140 5.68 1.91 -5.11
CA ALA A 140 4.39 2.02 -4.42
C ALA A 140 4.65 2.14 -2.92
N HIS A 141 3.86 2.87 -2.15
CA HIS A 141 3.97 2.83 -0.70
C HIS A 141 3.22 1.63 -0.12
N HIS A 142 3.67 1.15 1.03
CA HIS A 142 3.07 -0.02 1.67
C HIS A 142 2.35 0.31 2.98
N ASP A 143 2.56 1.47 3.55
CA ASP A 143 1.84 1.95 4.70
C ASP A 143 0.46 2.52 4.35
N HIS A 144 -0.39 2.66 5.35
CA HIS A 144 -1.60 3.46 5.39
C HIS A 144 -1.83 3.93 6.82
N GLU A 145 -2.94 4.67 7.08
CA GLU A 145 -3.14 5.40 8.33
C GLU A 145 -3.32 4.53 9.59
N GLY A 146 -3.82 3.29 9.47
CA GLY A 146 -4.16 2.45 10.62
C GLY A 146 -5.49 2.82 11.29
N LYS A 147 -5.74 2.30 12.50
CA LYS A 147 -6.94 2.61 13.30
C LYS A 147 -8.26 2.35 12.56
N GLY A 148 -8.32 1.24 11.80
CA GLY A 148 -9.48 0.84 11.02
C GLY A 148 -9.50 1.37 9.59
N HIS A 149 -8.56 2.22 9.17
CA HIS A 149 -8.32 2.58 7.78
C HIS A 149 -7.45 1.51 7.14
N LEU A 150 -8.07 0.59 6.40
CA LEU A 150 -7.40 -0.62 5.93
C LEU A 150 -6.54 -0.40 4.67
N GLY A 151 -6.83 0.64 3.88
CA GLY A 151 -6.04 1.03 2.73
C GLY A 151 -5.98 -0.05 1.64
N ALA A 152 -7.14 -0.49 1.14
CA ALA A 152 -7.20 -1.50 0.10
C ALA A 152 -6.83 -0.93 -1.27
N ASN A 153 -7.44 0.20 -1.65
CA ASN A 153 -7.01 0.96 -2.82
C ASN A 153 -5.73 1.73 -2.52
N ASP A 154 -5.67 2.34 -1.36
CA ASP A 154 -4.57 3.18 -0.87
C ASP A 154 -3.75 2.47 0.24
N ASN A 155 -2.63 1.75 -0.02
CA ASN A 155 -2.16 1.47 -1.38
C ASN A 155 -1.81 -0.03 -1.52
N ALA A 156 -2.65 -0.91 -0.92
CA ALA A 156 -2.49 -2.35 -1.15
C ALA A 156 -2.63 -2.71 -2.63
N SER A 157 -3.44 -1.93 -3.40
CA SER A 157 -3.60 -2.09 -4.84
C SER A 157 -2.28 -1.85 -5.59
N GLY A 158 -1.56 -0.79 -5.26
CA GLY A 158 -0.25 -0.47 -5.85
C GLY A 158 0.80 -1.52 -5.50
N ILE A 159 0.85 -2.00 -4.25
CA ILE A 159 1.77 -3.08 -3.85
C ILE A 159 1.48 -4.37 -4.61
N ALA A 160 0.22 -4.81 -4.70
CA ALA A 160 -0.14 -6.00 -5.46
C ALA A 160 0.21 -5.87 -6.94
N GLY A 161 0.00 -4.67 -7.53
CA GLY A 161 0.40 -4.33 -8.88
C GLY A 161 1.92 -4.35 -9.09
N LEU A 162 2.69 -3.74 -8.18
CA LEU A 162 4.15 -3.74 -8.23
C LEU A 162 4.73 -5.17 -8.19
N LEU A 163 4.21 -6.02 -7.33
CA LEU A 163 4.63 -7.42 -7.24
C LEU A 163 4.30 -8.20 -8.52
N ALA A 164 3.16 -7.90 -9.17
CA ALA A 164 2.80 -8.48 -10.46
C ALA A 164 3.72 -7.99 -11.59
N VAL A 165 4.10 -6.71 -11.59
CA VAL A 165 5.10 -6.15 -12.53
C VAL A 165 6.46 -6.80 -12.32
N ALA A 166 6.91 -6.96 -11.07
CA ALA A 166 8.18 -7.62 -10.76
C ALA A 166 8.21 -9.07 -11.28
N GLN A 167 7.11 -9.80 -11.10
CA GLN A 167 6.95 -11.16 -11.63
C GLN A 167 7.00 -11.19 -13.18
N ALA A 168 6.29 -10.26 -13.83
CA ALA A 168 6.29 -10.16 -15.29
C ALA A 168 7.68 -9.87 -15.88
N VAL A 169 8.42 -8.95 -15.26
CA VAL A 169 9.81 -8.66 -15.65
C VAL A 169 10.70 -9.87 -15.44
N ARG A 170 10.55 -10.56 -14.31
CA ARG A 170 11.39 -11.74 -13.99
C ARG A 170 11.13 -12.94 -14.89
N GLN A 171 9.90 -13.13 -15.38
CA GLN A 171 9.52 -14.19 -16.31
C GLN A 171 9.82 -13.84 -17.77
N GLY A 172 10.15 -12.58 -18.07
CA GLY A 172 10.52 -12.12 -19.41
C GLY A 172 12.01 -12.24 -19.72
N GLU A 173 12.41 -11.67 -20.86
CA GLU A 173 13.81 -11.55 -21.24
C GLU A 173 14.55 -10.58 -20.28
N PRO A 174 15.85 -10.80 -20.02
CA PRO A 174 16.64 -9.89 -19.20
C PRO A 174 16.57 -8.44 -19.71
N PRO A 175 16.25 -7.47 -18.88
CA PRO A 175 16.14 -6.07 -19.31
C PRO A 175 17.53 -5.50 -19.65
N LYS A 176 17.63 -4.58 -20.63
CA LYS A 176 18.88 -3.88 -20.95
C LYS A 176 19.32 -2.97 -19.78
N ARG A 177 18.38 -2.19 -19.21
CA ARG A 177 18.59 -1.31 -18.05
C ARG A 177 18.23 -2.01 -16.76
N THR A 178 18.83 -1.60 -15.67
CA THR A 178 18.47 -2.08 -14.34
C THR A 178 17.07 -1.60 -13.96
N ILE A 179 16.25 -2.53 -13.46
CA ILE A 179 14.92 -2.21 -12.92
C ILE A 179 14.95 -2.39 -11.40
N VAL A 180 14.62 -1.34 -10.67
CA VAL A 180 14.52 -1.33 -9.21
C VAL A 180 13.05 -1.31 -8.81
N PHE A 181 12.67 -2.24 -7.95
CA PHE A 181 11.36 -2.30 -7.31
C PHE A 181 11.52 -1.80 -5.89
N ALA A 182 10.82 -0.73 -5.55
CA ALA A 182 10.89 -0.12 -4.22
C ALA A 182 9.49 0.05 -3.63
N THR A 183 9.31 -0.41 -2.40
CA THR A 183 8.11 -0.08 -1.64
C THR A 183 8.50 0.82 -0.48
N PHE A 184 7.69 1.86 -0.25
CA PHE A 184 8.02 2.93 0.67
C PHE A 184 7.17 2.82 1.93
N GLY A 185 7.80 3.08 3.09
CA GLY A 185 7.09 3.27 4.34
C GLY A 185 6.96 4.75 4.68
N GLY A 186 5.89 5.13 5.37
CA GLY A 186 5.67 6.50 5.82
C GLY A 186 5.35 7.50 4.70
N GLU A 187 4.69 7.03 3.65
CA GLU A 187 4.15 7.90 2.59
C GLU A 187 3.08 8.81 3.17
N GLU A 188 2.15 8.25 3.94
CA GLU A 188 1.05 8.92 4.63
C GLU A 188 1.51 9.95 5.70
N LEU A 189 2.78 9.88 6.07
CA LEU A 189 3.44 10.86 6.95
C LEU A 189 4.19 11.96 6.18
N GLY A 190 4.01 12.03 4.85
CA GLY A 190 4.63 13.01 3.97
C GLY A 190 5.75 12.44 3.11
N MET A 191 5.57 11.24 2.57
CA MET A 191 6.50 10.59 1.63
C MET A 191 7.89 10.36 2.24
N LEU A 192 7.96 10.10 3.57
CA LEU A 192 9.23 10.06 4.29
C LEU A 192 10.17 8.98 3.76
N GLY A 193 9.64 7.81 3.36
CA GLY A 193 10.44 6.72 2.80
C GLY A 193 11.05 7.06 1.45
N SER A 194 10.30 7.63 0.54
CA SER A 194 10.80 8.01 -0.78
C SER A 194 11.77 9.20 -0.71
N TYR A 195 11.56 10.16 0.20
CA TYR A 195 12.56 11.21 0.50
C TYR A 195 13.83 10.60 1.07
N HIS A 196 13.72 9.65 1.99
CA HIS A 196 14.87 8.95 2.57
C HIS A 196 15.67 8.22 1.48
N LEU A 197 15.01 7.44 0.62
CA LEU A 197 15.66 6.71 -0.47
C LEU A 197 16.32 7.63 -1.49
N ALA A 198 15.69 8.76 -1.82
CA ALA A 198 16.24 9.76 -2.74
C ALA A 198 17.49 10.46 -2.19
N ALA A 199 17.57 10.64 -0.86
CA ALA A 199 18.72 11.22 -0.17
C ALA A 199 19.84 10.19 0.10
N HIS A 200 19.48 8.90 0.25
CA HIS A 200 20.39 7.79 0.56
C HIS A 200 20.23 6.67 -0.47
N PRO A 201 20.79 6.84 -1.68
CA PRO A 201 20.71 5.80 -2.71
C PRO A 201 21.28 4.47 -2.23
N PRO A 202 20.74 3.32 -2.69
CA PRO A 202 21.18 2.01 -2.25
C PRO A 202 22.68 1.77 -2.51
N GLU A 203 23.37 1.22 -1.53
CA GLU A 203 24.83 0.91 -1.62
C GLU A 203 25.16 -0.06 -2.75
N ALA A 204 24.25 -0.98 -3.06
CA ALA A 204 24.43 -1.95 -4.16
C ALA A 204 24.42 -1.29 -5.56
N LEU A 205 24.00 -0.02 -5.66
CA LEU A 205 23.81 0.71 -6.90
C LEU A 205 24.46 2.11 -6.85
N PRO A 206 25.74 2.24 -6.46
CA PRO A 206 26.36 3.54 -6.12
C PRO A 206 26.48 4.52 -7.28
N ASN A 207 26.56 4.03 -8.51
CA ASN A 207 26.71 4.86 -9.72
C ASN A 207 25.43 4.94 -10.55
N ALA A 208 24.32 4.57 -9.95
CA ALA A 208 23.05 4.45 -10.64
C ALA A 208 22.52 5.81 -11.12
N LYS A 209 22.14 5.87 -12.39
CA LYS A 209 21.47 7.02 -13.00
C LYS A 209 19.98 6.71 -13.13
N VAL A 210 19.15 7.22 -12.23
CA VAL A 210 17.70 7.05 -12.36
C VAL A 210 17.21 7.84 -13.56
N VAL A 211 16.66 7.17 -14.57
CA VAL A 211 16.21 7.80 -15.82
C VAL A 211 14.70 7.82 -15.98
N GLN A 212 13.98 7.02 -15.19
CA GLN A 212 12.51 7.00 -15.17
C GLN A 212 12.01 6.48 -13.82
N PHE A 213 10.89 7.03 -13.33
CA PHE A 213 10.12 6.46 -12.23
C PHE A 213 8.70 6.12 -12.70
N ILE A 214 8.23 4.92 -12.38
CA ILE A 214 6.86 4.44 -12.62
C ILE A 214 6.24 4.20 -11.25
N ASN A 215 5.28 5.03 -10.85
CA ASN A 215 4.64 5.00 -9.55
C ASN A 215 3.24 4.41 -9.65
N LEU A 216 2.92 3.48 -8.76
CA LEU A 216 1.61 2.83 -8.65
C LEU A 216 0.99 3.23 -7.32
N ASP A 217 0.10 4.21 -7.35
CA ASP A 217 -0.51 4.69 -6.14
C ASP A 217 -1.96 5.01 -6.36
N MET A 218 -2.70 4.04 -5.90
CA MET A 218 -4.08 3.65 -6.10
C MET A 218 -4.40 3.26 -7.55
N ILE A 219 -4.48 1.95 -7.78
CA ILE A 219 -4.83 1.42 -9.11
C ILE A 219 -6.07 0.51 -9.10
N GLY A 220 -6.81 0.49 -7.99
CA GLY A 220 -7.89 -0.47 -7.75
C GLY A 220 -9.31 0.02 -8.04
N THR A 221 -9.56 1.34 -8.17
CA THR A 221 -10.92 1.91 -8.26
C THR A 221 -11.26 2.52 -9.63
N HIS A 222 -10.82 1.86 -10.71
CA HIS A 222 -11.16 2.29 -12.08
C HIS A 222 -12.66 2.48 -12.28
N ASN A 223 -13.51 1.63 -11.68
CA ASN A 223 -14.96 1.69 -11.73
C ASN A 223 -15.55 2.98 -11.13
N ALA A 224 -14.81 3.70 -10.28
CA ALA A 224 -15.29 4.93 -9.67
C ALA A 224 -15.43 6.10 -10.67
N ARG A 225 -14.54 6.17 -11.68
CA ARG A 225 -14.52 7.25 -12.69
C ARG A 225 -14.31 6.77 -14.12
N GLY A 226 -14.05 5.47 -14.36
CA GLY A 226 -13.90 4.88 -15.68
C GLY A 226 -12.60 5.23 -16.39
N PHE A 227 -11.56 5.68 -15.66
CA PHE A 227 -10.23 5.92 -16.21
C PHE A 227 -9.13 5.69 -15.17
N VAL A 228 -7.93 5.44 -15.66
CA VAL A 228 -6.67 5.55 -14.91
C VAL A 228 -5.90 6.75 -15.43
N ALA A 229 -5.49 7.63 -14.53
CA ALA A 229 -4.56 8.72 -14.88
C ALA A 229 -3.13 8.18 -14.96
N ALA A 230 -2.39 8.60 -15.98
CA ALA A 230 -0.95 8.37 -16.12
C ALA A 230 -0.27 9.75 -16.10
N MET A 231 -0.22 10.32 -14.89
CA MET A 231 0.30 11.67 -14.65
C MET A 231 1.80 11.73 -14.88
N GLY A 232 2.33 12.90 -15.24
CA GLY A 232 3.75 13.06 -15.57
C GLY A 232 4.15 12.59 -16.97
N SER A 233 3.33 11.82 -17.67
CA SER A 233 3.60 11.34 -19.04
C SER A 233 3.36 12.45 -20.09
N LEU A 234 4.19 13.51 -20.03
CA LEU A 234 4.04 14.67 -20.91
C LEU A 234 4.55 14.38 -22.35
N PRO A 235 4.00 15.05 -23.39
CA PRO A 235 4.31 14.74 -24.81
C PRO A 235 5.79 14.75 -25.17
N LYS A 236 6.60 15.58 -24.50
CA LYS A 236 8.07 15.69 -24.75
C LYS A 236 8.89 14.57 -24.10
N LEU A 237 8.31 13.80 -23.17
CA LEU A 237 9.02 12.75 -22.45
C LEU A 237 9.03 11.45 -23.24
N ALA A 238 10.11 10.66 -23.08
CA ALA A 238 10.29 9.39 -23.78
C ALA A 238 9.19 8.35 -23.48
N SER A 239 8.66 8.37 -22.25
CA SER A 239 7.58 7.47 -21.80
C SER A 239 6.26 7.68 -22.55
N ARG A 240 5.95 8.90 -23.01
CA ARG A 240 4.63 9.22 -23.58
C ARG A 240 4.31 8.42 -24.86
N PRO A 241 5.12 8.42 -25.94
CA PRO A 241 4.78 7.65 -27.13
C PRO A 241 4.78 6.14 -26.89
N ILE A 242 5.57 5.67 -25.92
CA ILE A 242 5.58 4.26 -25.51
C ILE A 242 4.26 3.93 -24.82
N LEU A 243 3.84 4.73 -23.84
CA LEU A 243 2.56 4.57 -23.14
C LEU A 243 1.37 4.61 -24.10
N ASP A 244 1.34 5.57 -25.03
CA ASP A 244 0.27 5.68 -26.02
C ASP A 244 0.15 4.44 -26.92
N LYS A 245 1.29 3.82 -27.28
CA LYS A 245 1.33 2.54 -28.02
C LYS A 245 0.79 1.38 -27.19
N ILE A 246 1.19 1.32 -25.91
CA ILE A 246 0.75 0.27 -24.99
C ILE A 246 -0.76 0.39 -24.69
N ALA A 247 -1.25 1.58 -24.34
CA ALA A 247 -2.65 1.82 -24.01
C ALA A 247 -3.63 1.33 -25.10
N ARG A 248 -3.25 1.46 -26.37
CA ARG A 248 -4.06 0.93 -27.49
C ARG A 248 -4.25 -0.60 -27.46
N LYS A 249 -3.39 -1.35 -26.76
CA LYS A 249 -3.52 -2.80 -26.60
C LYS A 249 -4.48 -3.18 -25.46
N PHE A 250 -4.89 -2.20 -24.64
CA PHE A 250 -5.79 -2.39 -23.50
C PHE A 250 -7.08 -1.56 -23.65
N PRO A 251 -7.95 -1.88 -24.64
CA PRO A 251 -9.10 -1.03 -24.96
C PRO A 251 -10.18 -1.01 -23.89
N LYS A 252 -10.10 -1.88 -22.87
CA LYS A 252 -11.06 -1.96 -21.77
C LYS A 252 -10.81 -0.94 -20.67
N ILE A 253 -9.62 -0.35 -20.64
CA ILE A 253 -9.28 0.71 -19.69
C ILE A 253 -8.99 2.01 -20.45
N SER A 254 -9.54 3.11 -19.94
CA SER A 254 -9.21 4.44 -20.44
C SER A 254 -7.98 4.97 -19.72
N VAL A 255 -6.88 5.17 -20.45
CA VAL A 255 -5.65 5.75 -19.91
C VAL A 255 -5.62 7.24 -20.22
N ALA A 256 -5.84 8.08 -19.20
CA ALA A 256 -5.72 9.53 -19.30
C ALA A 256 -4.26 9.95 -19.11
N ALA A 257 -3.51 10.01 -20.22
CA ALA A 257 -2.09 10.33 -20.21
C ALA A 257 -1.83 11.83 -20.18
N GLY A 258 -0.86 12.28 -19.37
CA GLY A 258 -0.44 13.68 -19.27
C GLY A 258 -0.78 14.31 -17.91
N GLY A 259 -0.76 15.64 -17.84
CA GLY A 259 -0.96 16.36 -16.60
C GLY A 259 0.21 16.26 -15.63
N ARG A 260 0.11 16.95 -14.51
CA ARG A 260 1.06 16.94 -13.40
C ARG A 260 0.30 16.58 -12.13
N ALA A 261 0.94 15.86 -11.22
CA ALA A 261 0.42 15.54 -9.92
C ALA A 261 1.40 15.98 -8.82
N ARG A 262 0.94 16.00 -7.59
CA ARG A 262 1.72 16.17 -6.37
C ARG A 262 1.22 15.17 -5.34
N GLY A 263 2.09 14.87 -4.36
CA GLY A 263 1.69 14.08 -3.21
C GLY A 263 1.71 12.59 -3.49
N SER A 264 2.84 12.05 -4.01
CA SER A 264 3.15 10.62 -4.00
C SER A 264 4.66 10.40 -4.20
N ASP A 265 5.13 9.20 -4.01
CA ASP A 265 6.54 8.79 -3.89
C ASP A 265 7.47 9.14 -5.06
N TYR A 266 6.94 9.46 -6.24
CA TYR A 266 7.77 9.97 -7.35
C TYR A 266 8.33 11.38 -7.08
N GLU A 267 7.71 12.15 -6.18
CA GLU A 267 8.01 13.58 -6.02
C GLU A 267 9.46 13.88 -5.62
N PRO A 268 10.10 13.18 -4.66
CA PRO A 268 11.48 13.44 -4.30
C PRO A 268 12.45 13.26 -5.48
N LEU A 269 12.30 12.19 -6.26
CA LEU A 269 13.12 11.96 -7.44
C LEU A 269 12.80 12.94 -8.58
N CYS A 270 11.54 13.34 -8.75
CA CYS A 270 11.15 14.39 -9.69
C CYS A 270 11.85 15.73 -9.35
N LYS A 271 11.94 16.10 -8.07
CA LYS A 271 12.69 17.29 -7.62
C LYS A 271 14.18 17.22 -8.01
N GLN A 272 14.72 15.99 -8.17
CA GLN A 272 16.07 15.75 -8.68
C GLN A 272 16.13 15.64 -10.22
N GLY A 273 15.05 15.98 -10.91
CA GLY A 273 14.95 15.97 -12.37
C GLY A 273 14.65 14.59 -12.99
N VAL A 274 14.16 13.62 -12.24
CA VAL A 274 13.77 12.30 -12.77
C VAL A 274 12.38 12.36 -13.40
N PRO A 275 12.21 11.99 -14.68
CA PRO A 275 10.88 11.84 -15.28
C PRO A 275 10.07 10.76 -14.59
N TYR A 276 8.76 10.95 -14.50
CA TYR A 276 7.88 9.95 -13.89
C TYR A 276 6.64 9.66 -14.73
N VAL A 277 6.02 8.51 -14.46
CA VAL A 277 4.64 8.17 -14.84
C VAL A 277 3.96 7.65 -13.59
N PHE A 278 2.97 8.37 -13.12
CA PHE A 278 2.20 8.06 -11.93
C PHE A 278 0.83 7.54 -12.34
N PHE A 279 0.60 6.25 -12.11
CA PHE A 279 -0.69 5.60 -12.32
C PHE A 279 -1.57 5.78 -11.10
N TRP A 280 -2.74 6.38 -11.32
CA TRP A 280 -3.68 6.72 -10.28
C TRP A 280 -5.13 6.54 -10.74
N THR A 281 -5.94 5.83 -9.95
CA THR A 281 -7.40 5.77 -10.12
C THR A 281 -8.07 6.56 -9.01
N PRO A 282 -8.86 7.61 -9.33
CA PRO A 282 -9.49 8.43 -8.31
C PRO A 282 -10.56 7.68 -7.51
N ASP A 283 -10.55 7.79 -6.19
CA ASP A 283 -11.62 7.31 -5.31
C ASP A 283 -12.21 8.46 -4.48
N PRO A 284 -13.13 9.24 -5.03
CA PRO A 284 -13.65 10.43 -4.35
C PRO A 284 -14.53 10.10 -3.15
N LYS A 285 -14.86 8.82 -2.94
CA LYS A 285 -15.78 8.39 -1.87
C LYS A 285 -15.05 7.82 -0.66
N CYS A 286 -14.00 7.03 -0.89
CA CYS A 286 -13.37 6.27 0.19
C CYS A 286 -11.85 6.53 0.31
N TYR A 287 -11.32 7.55 -0.37
CA TYR A 287 -9.95 8.00 -0.17
C TYR A 287 -9.74 8.48 1.27
N HIS A 288 -8.80 7.87 2.00
CA HIS A 288 -8.53 8.11 3.43
C HIS A 288 -9.76 7.90 4.34
N GLU A 289 -10.62 6.95 3.98
CA GLU A 289 -11.80 6.62 4.73
C GLU A 289 -11.85 5.13 5.10
N THR A 290 -12.53 4.78 6.17
CA THR A 290 -12.67 3.39 6.62
C THR A 290 -13.40 2.48 5.64
N CYS A 291 -14.03 3.04 4.63
CA CYS A 291 -14.69 2.29 3.55
C CYS A 291 -13.73 1.89 2.42
N ASP A 292 -12.42 2.19 2.49
CA ASP A 292 -11.43 1.67 1.55
C ASP A 292 -11.10 0.20 1.86
N THR A 293 -11.90 -0.69 1.29
CA THR A 293 -11.90 -2.13 1.56
C THR A 293 -11.72 -2.95 0.29
N ALA A 294 -11.17 -4.16 0.41
CA ALA A 294 -10.79 -5.02 -0.70
C ALA A 294 -11.96 -5.44 -1.61
N ASP A 295 -13.18 -5.55 -1.08
CA ASP A 295 -14.38 -5.93 -1.82
C ASP A 295 -14.89 -4.86 -2.82
N ARG A 296 -14.43 -3.61 -2.68
CA ARG A 296 -14.78 -2.50 -3.55
C ARG A 296 -13.97 -2.41 -4.84
N LEU A 297 -12.82 -3.09 -4.90
CA LEU A 297 -11.88 -2.91 -6.00
C LEU A 297 -12.34 -3.58 -7.30
N ASP A 298 -12.05 -2.94 -8.42
CA ASP A 298 -12.17 -3.50 -9.77
C ASP A 298 -10.90 -4.27 -10.14
N TYR A 299 -10.80 -5.51 -9.66
CA TYR A 299 -9.62 -6.36 -9.89
C TYR A 299 -9.32 -6.62 -11.37
N ARG A 300 -10.34 -6.58 -12.25
CA ARG A 300 -10.12 -6.75 -13.69
C ARG A 300 -9.40 -5.55 -14.27
N ALA A 301 -9.89 -4.35 -13.99
CA ALA A 301 -9.23 -3.13 -14.42
C ALA A 301 -7.86 -2.97 -13.76
N MET A 302 -7.73 -3.31 -12.46
CA MET A 302 -6.47 -3.30 -11.73
C MET A 302 -5.42 -4.20 -12.41
N ALA A 303 -5.79 -5.41 -12.85
CA ALA A 303 -4.89 -6.30 -13.59
C ALA A 303 -4.44 -5.69 -14.93
N ASP A 304 -5.37 -5.10 -15.69
CA ASP A 304 -5.06 -4.44 -16.95
C ASP A 304 -4.16 -3.20 -16.72
N ILE A 305 -4.41 -2.40 -15.67
CA ILE A 305 -3.58 -1.24 -15.30
C ILE A 305 -2.16 -1.69 -14.91
N ALA A 306 -2.04 -2.71 -14.06
CA ALA A 306 -0.75 -3.28 -13.69
C ALA A 306 -0.01 -3.83 -14.92
N ALA A 307 -0.72 -4.45 -15.86
CA ALA A 307 -0.12 -4.94 -17.12
C ALA A 307 0.34 -3.79 -18.02
N VAL A 308 -0.39 -2.66 -18.08
CA VAL A 308 0.08 -1.44 -18.78
C VAL A 308 1.35 -0.89 -18.14
N ALA A 309 1.38 -0.81 -16.82
CA ALA A 309 2.57 -0.34 -16.08
C ALA A 309 3.77 -1.29 -16.29
N GLY A 310 3.54 -2.61 -16.25
CA GLY A 310 4.57 -3.61 -16.51
C GLY A 310 5.10 -3.54 -17.94
N ALA A 311 4.22 -3.43 -18.95
CA ALA A 311 4.63 -3.24 -20.34
C ALA A 311 5.42 -1.95 -20.53
N LEU A 312 5.02 -0.84 -19.87
CA LEU A 312 5.77 0.42 -19.86
C LEU A 312 7.16 0.24 -19.25
N THR A 313 7.24 -0.45 -18.11
CA THR A 313 8.51 -0.75 -17.43
C THR A 313 9.47 -1.50 -18.34
N ILE A 314 9.00 -2.59 -18.98
CA ILE A 314 9.79 -3.41 -19.87
C ILE A 314 10.22 -2.64 -21.12
N GLU A 315 9.32 -1.90 -21.77
CA GLU A 315 9.64 -1.09 -22.96
C GLU A 315 10.62 0.06 -22.62
N MET A 316 10.47 0.71 -21.45
CA MET A 316 11.41 1.73 -21.01
C MET A 316 12.79 1.15 -20.68
N ALA A 317 12.85 -0.06 -20.10
CA ALA A 317 14.11 -0.73 -19.81
C ALA A 317 14.85 -1.17 -21.10
N ASN A 318 14.12 -1.48 -22.18
CA ASN A 318 14.67 -2.05 -23.39
C ASN A 318 14.77 -1.08 -24.60
N THR A 319 14.23 0.14 -24.48
CA THR A 319 14.26 1.13 -25.56
C THR A 319 15.69 1.54 -25.93
N ASP A 320 15.96 1.73 -27.22
CA ASP A 320 17.21 2.28 -27.73
C ASP A 320 17.27 3.83 -27.64
N ARG A 321 16.23 4.47 -27.07
CA ARG A 321 16.24 5.91 -26.82
C ARG A 321 17.26 6.26 -25.75
N ASP A 322 17.96 7.34 -25.95
CA ASP A 322 18.85 7.91 -24.91
C ASP A 322 18.01 8.56 -23.81
N LEU A 323 17.69 7.78 -22.78
CA LEU A 323 16.90 8.24 -21.63
C LEU A 323 17.69 9.20 -20.73
N ALA A 324 19.01 9.05 -20.65
CA ALA A 324 19.87 9.93 -19.87
C ALA A 324 19.91 11.35 -20.48
N ALA A 325 20.08 11.46 -21.80
CA ALA A 325 20.00 12.73 -22.51
C ALA A 325 18.59 13.34 -22.45
N ALA A 326 17.54 12.50 -22.56
CA ALA A 326 16.15 12.97 -22.40
C ALA A 326 15.90 13.53 -21.00
N ARG A 327 16.38 12.85 -19.95
CA ARG A 327 16.31 13.34 -18.57
C ARG A 327 17.08 14.67 -18.42
N ALA A 328 18.32 14.72 -18.89
CA ALA A 328 19.15 15.94 -18.80
C ALA A 328 18.48 17.15 -19.48
N LYS A 329 17.74 16.91 -20.58
CA LYS A 329 17.05 17.97 -21.35
C LYS A 329 15.71 18.39 -20.71
N TYR A 330 14.93 17.45 -20.21
CA TYR A 330 13.54 17.70 -19.83
C TYR A 330 13.26 17.55 -18.34
N GLY A 331 14.14 16.88 -17.59
CA GLY A 331 13.91 16.56 -16.20
C GLY A 331 12.58 15.81 -16.00
N CYS A 332 11.86 16.08 -14.95
CA CYS A 332 10.52 15.51 -14.71
C CYS A 332 9.40 16.16 -15.52
N GLY A 333 9.73 17.10 -16.42
CA GLY A 333 8.74 17.77 -17.28
C GLY A 333 8.08 19.00 -16.66
N VAL A 334 8.59 19.48 -15.53
CA VAL A 334 8.14 20.73 -14.86
C VAL A 334 8.71 21.94 -15.52
#